data_003da185d355751e16224c6769538db4
#
_entry.id   003da185d355751e16224c6769538db4
#
_cell.length_a   1.000
_cell.length_b   1.000
_cell.length_c   1.000
_cell.angle_alpha   90.00
_cell.angle_beta   90.00
_cell.angle_gamma   90.00
#
_symmetry.space_group_name_H-M   'P 1'
#
loop_
_entity.id
_entity.type
_entity.pdbx_description
1 polymer ?
#
loop_
_entity_poly.entity_id
_entity_poly.type
_entity_poly.pdbx_seq_one_letter_code
_entity_poly.pdbx_strand_id
1 'polypeptide(L)'
;AASLCDPFLAEGIRPSLISSFYAAECIDQCLSGKVDDLNVYTKKINNNWGKSMAWGRRIAQVFYRFPRTGYQLGVKRKTAPKRIAQILSGEMSYEDIAKRVIIRLLTKRGI
;
A
#
# COMPACT_ATOMS: atom_id res chain seq x y z
N ALA A 1 16.11 -0.24 4.64
CA ALA A 1 16.18 -0.58 6.05
C ALA A 1 14.82 -0.91 6.65
N ALA A 2 13.79 -0.05 6.55
CA ALA A 2 12.48 -0.31 7.16
C ALA A 2 11.56 -1.23 6.35
N SER A 3 12.02 -1.81 5.25
CA SER A 3 11.26 -2.71 4.36
C SER A 3 9.92 -2.14 3.88
N LEU A 4 9.89 -0.84 3.60
CA LEU A 4 8.69 -0.13 3.18
C LEU A 4 8.53 -0.04 1.66
N CYS A 5 9.31 -0.80 0.90
CA CYS A 5 9.14 -0.93 -0.54
C CYS A 5 7.76 -1.54 -0.86
N ASP A 6 7.08 -0.99 -1.87
CA ASP A 6 5.80 -1.51 -2.33
C ASP A 6 5.95 -2.97 -2.80
N PRO A 7 5.18 -3.91 -2.23
CA PRO A 7 5.35 -5.34 -2.51
C PRO A 7 4.84 -5.75 -3.90
N PHE A 8 4.07 -4.91 -4.59
CA PHE A 8 3.51 -5.21 -5.90
C PHE A 8 4.16 -4.41 -7.02
N LEU A 9 4.30 -3.09 -6.85
CA LEU A 9 4.89 -2.20 -7.86
C LEU A 9 6.39 -1.95 -7.65
N ALA A 10 6.97 -2.44 -6.53
CA ALA A 10 8.37 -2.25 -6.15
C ALA A 10 8.77 -0.76 -6.03
N GLU A 11 7.81 0.13 -5.79
CA GLU A 11 8.04 1.55 -5.55
C GLU A 11 8.57 1.75 -4.13
N GLY A 12 9.63 2.50 -3.97
CA GLY A 12 10.28 2.71 -2.67
C GLY A 12 10.62 4.17 -2.37
N ILE A 13 10.61 5.05 -3.37
CA ILE A 13 11.03 6.45 -3.22
C ILE A 13 10.05 7.21 -2.32
N ARG A 14 8.77 7.20 -2.66
CA ARG A 14 7.73 7.87 -1.87
C ARG A 14 7.62 7.31 -0.44
N PRO A 15 7.55 5.97 -0.22
CA PRO A 15 7.59 5.43 1.12
C PRO A 15 8.82 5.83 1.93
N SER A 16 10.02 5.88 1.32
CA SER A 16 11.23 6.28 2.02
C SER A 16 11.21 7.73 2.46
N LEU A 17 10.74 8.64 1.61
CA LEU A 17 10.61 10.07 1.93
C LEU A 17 9.64 10.31 3.07
N ILE A 18 8.43 9.71 3.01
CA ILE A 18 7.42 9.91 4.04
C ILE A 18 7.82 9.24 5.36
N SER A 19 8.42 8.04 5.31
CA SER A 19 8.89 7.36 6.51
C SER A 19 10.03 8.13 7.19
N SER A 20 10.92 8.75 6.43
CA SER A 20 11.97 9.62 6.94
C SER A 20 11.41 10.86 7.64
N PHE A 21 10.37 11.46 7.07
CA PHE A 21 9.65 12.57 7.70
C PHE A 21 9.03 12.14 9.04
N TYR A 22 8.35 11.01 9.08
CA TYR A 22 7.79 10.47 10.34
C TYR A 22 8.87 10.12 11.37
N ALA A 23 10.01 9.59 10.91
CA ALA A 23 11.13 9.32 11.79
C ALA A 23 11.68 10.59 12.42
N ALA A 24 11.91 11.64 11.63
CA ALA A 24 12.39 12.93 12.11
C ALA A 24 11.43 13.55 13.13
N GLU A 25 10.13 13.53 12.85
CA GLU A 25 9.10 14.03 13.76
C GLU A 25 9.07 13.25 15.09
N CYS A 26 9.17 11.92 15.04
CA CYS A 26 9.18 11.08 16.24
C CYS A 26 10.45 11.29 17.07
N ILE A 27 11.61 11.46 16.42
CA ILE A 27 12.87 11.76 17.10
C ILE A 27 12.79 13.11 17.81
N ASP A 28 12.29 14.14 17.14
CA ASP A 28 12.11 15.46 17.73
C ASP A 28 11.20 15.41 18.96
N GLN A 29 10.09 14.67 18.88
CA GLN A 29 9.18 14.47 20.02
C GLN A 29 9.85 13.73 21.18
N CYS A 30 10.68 12.73 20.92
CA CYS A 30 11.45 12.05 21.97
C CYS A 30 12.48 12.97 22.62
N LEU A 31 13.25 13.70 21.83
CA LEU A 31 14.29 14.61 22.34
C LEU A 31 13.69 15.78 23.14
N SER A 32 12.51 16.22 22.79
CA SER A 32 11.79 17.28 23.53
C SER A 32 11.00 16.76 24.74
N GLY A 33 11.11 15.47 25.08
CA GLY A 33 10.45 14.86 26.24
C GLY A 33 8.92 14.73 26.11
N LYS A 34 8.38 14.86 24.90
CA LYS A 34 6.93 14.71 24.66
C LYS A 34 6.49 13.24 24.54
N VAL A 35 7.42 12.34 24.23
CA VAL A 35 7.21 10.89 24.11
C VAL A 35 8.40 10.17 24.69
N ASP A 36 8.16 9.05 25.37
CA ASP A 36 9.21 8.31 26.08
C ASP A 36 9.98 7.32 25.17
N ASP A 37 9.39 6.93 24.02
CA ASP A 37 10.01 5.96 23.11
C ASP A 37 9.66 6.19 21.63
N LEU A 38 10.39 5.48 20.75
CA LEU A 38 10.20 5.53 19.30
C LEU A 38 9.10 4.59 18.78
N ASN A 39 8.35 3.91 19.63
CA ASN A 39 7.22 3.05 19.21
C ASN A 39 6.12 3.84 18.50
N VAL A 40 6.06 5.16 18.73
CA VAL A 40 5.18 6.08 18.00
C VAL A 40 5.43 6.02 16.50
N TYR A 41 6.70 5.90 16.07
CA TYR A 41 7.06 5.73 14.66
C TYR A 41 6.45 4.43 14.08
N THR A 42 6.64 3.31 14.76
CA THR A 42 6.08 2.02 14.33
C THR A 42 4.55 2.07 14.22
N LYS A 43 3.88 2.69 15.18
CA LYS A 43 2.42 2.90 15.14
C LYS A 43 1.99 3.77 13.95
N LYS A 44 2.70 4.88 13.68
CA LYS A 44 2.42 5.73 12.51
C LYS A 44 2.55 4.97 11.20
N ILE A 45 3.63 4.21 11.01
CA ILE A 45 3.85 3.39 9.81
C ILE A 45 2.73 2.36 9.65
N ASN A 46 2.42 1.61 10.70
CA ASN A 46 1.38 0.57 10.65
C ASN A 46 0.00 1.15 10.35
N ASN A 47 -0.35 2.28 10.94
CA ASN A 47 -1.65 2.92 10.72
C ASN A 47 -1.80 3.50 9.31
N ASN A 48 -0.73 4.09 8.76
CA ASN A 48 -0.79 4.75 7.46
C ASN A 48 -0.57 3.78 6.29
N TRP A 49 0.27 2.74 6.48
CA TRP A 49 0.63 1.81 5.38
C TRP A 49 0.41 0.33 5.67
N GLY A 50 0.42 -0.09 6.94
CA GLY A 50 0.42 -1.51 7.28
C GLY A 50 -0.69 -2.31 6.60
N LYS A 51 -1.92 -1.80 6.63
CA LYS A 51 -3.07 -2.45 5.97
C LYS A 51 -2.94 -2.45 4.44
N SER A 52 -2.56 -1.32 3.86
CA SER A 52 -2.37 -1.22 2.40
C SER A 52 -1.26 -2.14 1.91
N MET A 53 -0.13 -2.19 2.60
CA MET A 53 0.98 -3.09 2.28
C MET A 53 0.62 -4.56 2.41
N ALA A 54 -0.17 -4.93 3.42
CA ALA A 54 -0.68 -6.30 3.57
C ALA A 54 -1.57 -6.70 2.38
N TRP A 55 -2.44 -5.83 1.91
CA TRP A 55 -3.25 -6.06 0.71
C TRP A 55 -2.40 -6.08 -0.56
N GLY A 56 -1.43 -5.18 -0.69
CA GLY A 56 -0.48 -5.17 -1.81
C GLY A 56 0.28 -6.50 -1.92
N ARG A 57 0.73 -7.06 -0.80
CA ARG A 57 1.39 -8.37 -0.75
C ARG A 57 0.47 -9.51 -1.20
N ARG A 58 -0.78 -9.53 -0.76
CA ARG A 58 -1.78 -10.52 -1.18
C ARG A 58 -2.08 -10.42 -2.68
N ILE A 59 -2.25 -9.20 -3.19
CA ILE A 59 -2.46 -8.94 -4.62
C ILE A 59 -1.25 -9.44 -5.43
N ALA A 60 -0.03 -9.14 -4.97
CA ALA A 60 1.20 -9.59 -5.60
C ALA A 60 1.28 -11.13 -5.65
N GLN A 61 0.99 -11.80 -4.54
CA GLN A 61 1.00 -13.26 -4.47
C GLN A 61 0.03 -13.88 -5.48
N VAL A 62 -1.20 -13.38 -5.56
CA VAL A 62 -2.21 -13.88 -6.53
C VAL A 62 -1.78 -13.57 -7.96
N PHE A 63 -1.29 -12.36 -8.23
CA PHE A 63 -0.86 -11.92 -9.55
C PHE A 63 0.30 -12.78 -10.07
N TYR A 64 1.32 -13.00 -9.25
CA TYR A 64 2.49 -13.79 -9.65
C TYR A 64 2.22 -15.29 -9.69
N ARG A 65 1.23 -15.77 -8.94
CA ARG A 65 0.79 -17.17 -9.01
C ARG A 65 0.02 -17.47 -10.30
N PHE A 66 -0.76 -16.49 -10.79
CA PHE A 66 -1.60 -16.62 -11.99
C PHE A 66 -1.34 -15.45 -12.97
N PRO A 67 -0.14 -15.37 -13.57
CA PRO A 67 0.28 -14.18 -14.31
C PRO A 67 -0.59 -13.88 -15.55
N ARG A 68 -1.07 -14.91 -16.25
CA ARG A 68 -1.98 -14.72 -17.41
C ARG A 68 -3.29 -14.05 -17.00
N THR A 69 -3.91 -14.56 -15.94
CA THR A 69 -5.16 -14.00 -15.38
C THR A 69 -4.92 -12.61 -14.81
N GLY A 70 -3.84 -12.43 -14.07
CA GLY A 70 -3.44 -11.13 -13.51
C GLY A 70 -3.23 -10.09 -14.60
N TYR A 71 -2.54 -10.44 -15.68
CA TYR A 71 -2.34 -9.57 -16.83
C TYR A 71 -3.67 -9.17 -17.50
N GLN A 72 -4.54 -10.13 -17.78
CA GLN A 72 -5.83 -9.87 -18.44
C GLN A 72 -6.77 -9.00 -17.58
N LEU A 73 -6.82 -9.25 -16.28
CA LEU A 73 -7.72 -8.56 -15.37
C LEU A 73 -7.15 -7.24 -14.83
N GLY A 74 -5.84 -7.15 -14.65
CA GLY A 74 -5.15 -6.03 -14.03
C GLY A 74 -4.50 -5.06 -15.02
N VAL A 75 -3.80 -5.57 -16.02
CA VAL A 75 -2.93 -4.74 -16.89
C VAL A 75 -3.58 -4.42 -18.24
N LYS A 76 -4.22 -5.40 -18.89
CA LYS A 76 -4.82 -5.23 -20.22
C LYS A 76 -6.02 -4.28 -20.26
N ARG A 77 -6.61 -3.94 -19.12
CA ARG A 77 -7.77 -3.06 -19.06
C ARG A 77 -7.39 -1.61 -19.35
N LYS A 78 -8.21 -0.89 -20.12
CA LYS A 78 -8.01 0.53 -20.43
C LYS A 78 -7.86 1.44 -19.19
N THR A 79 -8.40 1.01 -18.04
CA THR A 79 -8.33 1.75 -16.78
C THR A 79 -7.08 1.42 -15.94
N ALA A 80 -6.27 0.45 -16.34
CA ALA A 80 -5.11 0.00 -15.56
C ALA A 80 -4.05 1.09 -15.39
N PRO A 81 -3.62 1.83 -16.44
CA PRO A 81 -2.61 2.88 -16.29
C PRO A 81 -3.04 3.96 -15.29
N LYS A 82 -4.31 4.39 -15.35
CA LYS A 82 -4.84 5.38 -14.41
C LYS A 82 -4.79 4.89 -12.98
N ARG A 83 -5.14 3.63 -12.72
CA ARG A 83 -5.12 3.05 -11.36
C ARG A 83 -3.71 2.88 -10.84
N ILE A 84 -2.78 2.45 -11.67
CA ILE A 84 -1.37 2.35 -11.31
C ILE A 84 -0.84 3.73 -10.92
N ALA A 85 -1.13 4.76 -11.72
CA ALA A 85 -0.76 6.13 -11.40
C ALA A 85 -1.36 6.60 -10.06
N GLN A 86 -2.63 6.29 -9.79
CA GLN A 86 -3.29 6.63 -8.52
C GLN A 86 -2.68 5.91 -7.30
N ILE A 87 -2.20 4.68 -7.47
CA ILE A 87 -1.46 3.97 -6.42
C ILE A 87 -0.10 4.65 -6.17
N LEU A 88 0.64 4.94 -7.24
CA LEU A 88 1.95 5.57 -7.15
C LEU A 88 1.88 6.98 -6.56
N SER A 89 0.84 7.76 -6.89
CA SER A 89 0.61 9.09 -6.30
C SER A 89 0.08 9.03 -4.87
N GLY A 90 -0.43 7.87 -4.44
CA GLY A 90 -1.05 7.69 -3.12
C GLY A 90 -2.50 8.13 -3.01
N GLU A 91 -3.13 8.45 -4.14
CA GLU A 91 -4.57 8.74 -4.19
C GLU A 91 -5.44 7.50 -3.97
N MET A 92 -4.90 6.32 -4.24
CA MET A 92 -5.59 5.04 -4.08
C MET A 92 -4.71 4.04 -3.33
N SER A 93 -5.29 3.36 -2.33
CA SER A 93 -4.63 2.29 -1.61
C SER A 93 -4.94 0.91 -2.22
N TYR A 94 -4.12 -0.09 -1.91
CA TYR A 94 -4.41 -1.49 -2.26
C TYR A 94 -5.67 -2.02 -1.57
N GLU A 95 -6.00 -1.49 -0.39
CA GLU A 95 -7.24 -1.81 0.31
C GLU A 95 -8.47 -1.38 -0.49
N ASP A 96 -8.44 -0.19 -1.11
CA ASP A 96 -9.52 0.30 -1.97
C ASP A 96 -9.72 -0.57 -3.21
N ILE A 97 -8.61 -1.03 -3.80
CA ILE A 97 -8.65 -1.96 -4.94
C ILE A 97 -9.28 -3.28 -4.52
N ALA A 98 -8.83 -3.83 -3.40
CA ALA A 98 -9.36 -5.09 -2.88
C ALA A 98 -10.87 -5.00 -2.60
N LYS A 99 -11.32 -3.95 -1.93
CA LYS A 99 -12.75 -3.69 -1.68
C LYS A 99 -13.56 -3.64 -2.97
N ARG A 100 -13.08 -2.91 -3.98
CA ARG A 100 -13.76 -2.81 -5.29
C ARG A 100 -13.84 -4.15 -6.03
N VAL A 101 -12.79 -4.96 -5.95
CA VAL A 101 -12.76 -6.30 -6.56
C VAL A 101 -13.75 -7.22 -5.85
N ILE A 102 -13.75 -7.22 -4.51
CA ILE A 102 -14.66 -8.04 -3.70
C ILE A 102 -16.12 -7.67 -3.98
N ILE A 103 -16.45 -6.38 -3.94
CA ILE A 103 -17.82 -5.90 -4.23
C ILE A 103 -18.25 -6.36 -5.63
N ARG A 104 -17.39 -6.22 -6.63
CA ARG A 104 -17.70 -6.63 -8.00
C ARG A 104 -17.92 -8.14 -8.14
N LEU A 105 -17.18 -8.96 -7.40
CA LEU A 105 -17.38 -10.42 -7.37
C LEU A 105 -18.69 -10.81 -6.69
N LEU A 106 -19.04 -10.12 -5.61
CA LEU A 106 -20.29 -10.35 -4.89
C LEU A 106 -21.52 -9.92 -5.73
N THR A 107 -21.45 -8.76 -6.40
CA THR A 107 -22.53 -8.27 -7.25
C THR A 107 -22.72 -9.08 -8.53
N LYS A 108 -21.67 -9.71 -9.07
CA LYS A 108 -21.80 -10.66 -10.20
C LYS A 108 -22.37 -12.03 -9.81
N ARG A 109 -22.35 -12.40 -8.54
CA ARG A 109 -22.96 -13.63 -8.03
C ARG A 109 -24.45 -13.50 -7.70
N GLY A 110 -24.98 -12.29 -7.75
CA GLY A 110 -26.40 -11.97 -7.46
C GLY A 110 -27.30 -11.91 -8.69
N ILE A 111 -26.86 -12.53 -9.79
CA ILE A 111 -27.71 -12.74 -10.98
C ILE A 111 -27.78 -14.23 -11.29
#